data_a0ed9e658900ad7e16ede699387190e4
#
_entry.id   a0ed9e658900ad7e16ede699387190e4
#
_cell.length_a   1.000
_cell.length_b   1.000
_cell.length_c   1.000
_cell.angle_alpha   90.00
_cell.angle_beta   90.00
_cell.angle_gamma   90.00
#
_symmetry.space_group_name_H-M   'P 1'
#
loop_
_entity.id
_entity.type
_entity.pdbx_description
1 polymer ?
#
loop_
_entity_poly.entity_id
_entity_poly.type
_entity_poly.pdbx_seq_one_letter_code
_entity_poly.pdbx_strand_id
1 'polypeptide(L)'
;MNLPPFLRKNVKTKNINIQMNYQLKQSKLVLLLLMMLLSSKTLCGQSAFSQGESGVALSPLHVDGPFLVNAEGKRVNLHGFAQTFSPWFNERGTKWNNYDVNGCLSYNKGIIDGIMKAGWKMTFVRQHMDPYWSNDPEKHITDENNISAFDFERFKTYLDLVFVPMAEYAIGKGLYVVMRPPGVCPEEISVGGEYHEYLKKVWGYVAQHPKLKNNGAILFELANEPINIKGTRDRDVEMTDFMQQIVDLMRNKGCNNILLIPGLVWQQHYNGFVKYPIKGDNIGYAVHCYPGWYNSGVEDDVEVEYRDFKRGWDENILPIATKAPVVVTEMDWAPKKYESSWGKAITGVAGGKGFGANFMRIADETCNVSWLLFTGGELLAKYNDAAPDGNTFLTDPEACPRPVFRKYLYYATQEYSDLINQPDHVPTIKEQPLFSLTPEWFNPSIWEKGTFDEATGYLKTGQWGFGGWQYKQGADLSGWKYLVVELKQQQSCGASFRLFDVNDYWNKPAMFDFGSGTRLVIDLHNMKNEAGRTLDPSHIYIAGFWTHGSSPIYIKDVFLSNDGVNPTGIFEYENGNFEEITREYYSLDGSKLDRPQPGLNIVKVTENNGKTRIFKVCYKI
;
A
#
# COMPACT_ATOMS: atom_id res chain seq x y z
N MET A 1 31.80 -83.53 29.34
CA MET A 1 33.09 -83.07 28.78
C MET A 1 33.25 -81.59 29.10
N ASN A 2 34.12 -81.25 30.04
CA ASN A 2 34.40 -79.87 30.48
C ASN A 2 35.37 -79.21 29.48
N LEU A 3 34.92 -78.19 28.75
CA LEU A 3 35.76 -77.33 27.94
C LEU A 3 36.51 -76.29 28.81
N PRO A 4 37.78 -75.94 28.47
CA PRO A 4 38.64 -75.11 29.27
C PRO A 4 38.09 -73.64 29.38
N PRO A 5 38.41 -72.90 30.47
CA PRO A 5 37.83 -71.61 30.79
C PRO A 5 38.08 -70.50 29.74
N PHE A 6 39.04 -70.63 28.89
CA PHE A 6 39.44 -69.67 27.87
C PHE A 6 38.45 -69.52 26.70
N LEU A 7 37.73 -70.57 26.36
CA LEU A 7 36.74 -70.58 25.29
C LEU A 7 35.38 -70.01 25.69
N ARG A 8 35.05 -69.95 27.02
CA ARG A 8 33.80 -69.35 27.50
C ARG A 8 33.82 -67.81 27.47
N LYS A 9 34.99 -67.14 27.57
CA LYS A 9 35.11 -65.69 27.48
C LYS A 9 34.89 -65.15 26.05
N ASN A 10 35.39 -65.88 25.05
CA ASN A 10 35.27 -65.44 23.64
C ASN A 10 33.84 -65.59 23.06
N VAL A 11 33.04 -66.52 23.58
CA VAL A 11 31.67 -66.74 23.13
C VAL A 11 30.75 -65.65 23.72
N LYS A 12 30.96 -65.27 25.00
CA LYS A 12 30.19 -64.19 25.60
C LYS A 12 30.46 -62.79 24.99
N THR A 13 31.73 -62.50 24.64
CA THR A 13 32.13 -61.24 24.01
C THR A 13 31.63 -61.18 22.55
N LYS A 14 31.62 -62.25 21.82
CA LYS A 14 31.05 -62.30 20.46
C LYS A 14 29.54 -62.09 20.46
N ASN A 15 28.82 -62.70 21.40
CA ASN A 15 27.35 -62.49 21.51
C ASN A 15 26.98 -61.10 21.95
N ILE A 16 27.74 -60.44 22.84
CA ILE A 16 27.52 -59.07 23.25
C ILE A 16 27.78 -58.09 22.08
N ASN A 17 28.83 -58.32 21.30
CA ASN A 17 29.09 -57.49 20.11
C ASN A 17 28.09 -57.71 18.97
N ILE A 18 27.53 -58.88 18.82
CA ILE A 18 26.45 -59.15 17.84
C ILE A 18 25.15 -58.50 18.31
N GLN A 19 24.82 -58.57 19.59
CA GLN A 19 23.62 -57.92 20.15
C GLN A 19 23.73 -56.38 20.14
N MET A 20 24.89 -55.79 20.45
CA MET A 20 25.15 -54.37 20.33
C MET A 20 25.09 -53.86 18.88
N ASN A 21 25.64 -54.61 17.92
CA ASN A 21 25.54 -54.25 16.49
C ASN A 21 24.12 -54.41 15.95
N TYR A 22 23.31 -55.32 16.47
CA TYR A 22 21.90 -55.45 16.11
C TYR A 22 21.05 -54.30 16.69
N GLN A 23 21.29 -53.89 17.93
CA GLN A 23 20.68 -52.75 18.58
C GLN A 23 21.06 -51.43 17.89
N LEU A 24 22.34 -51.26 17.47
CA LEU A 24 22.78 -50.08 16.72
C LEU A 24 22.19 -50.02 15.29
N LYS A 25 21.99 -51.15 14.64
CA LYS A 25 21.31 -51.23 13.35
C LYS A 25 19.82 -50.93 13.46
N GLN A 26 19.16 -51.43 14.50
CA GLN A 26 17.76 -51.14 14.75
C GLN A 26 17.54 -49.66 15.13
N SER A 27 18.41 -49.04 15.95
CA SER A 27 18.34 -47.64 16.28
C SER A 27 18.60 -46.74 15.06
N LYS A 28 19.52 -47.11 14.18
CA LYS A 28 19.74 -46.41 12.90
C LYS A 28 18.54 -46.52 11.95
N LEU A 29 17.90 -47.72 11.91
CA LEU A 29 16.71 -47.93 11.08
C LEU A 29 15.49 -47.15 11.62
N VAL A 30 15.32 -47.12 12.94
CA VAL A 30 14.27 -46.31 13.58
C VAL A 30 14.53 -44.81 13.41
N LEU A 31 15.79 -44.34 13.46
CA LEU A 31 16.15 -42.96 13.20
C LEU A 31 15.92 -42.56 11.73
N LEU A 32 16.23 -43.48 10.80
CA LEU A 32 15.96 -43.29 9.37
C LEU A 32 14.46 -43.27 9.06
N LEU A 33 13.68 -44.14 9.71
CA LEU A 33 12.20 -44.15 9.63
C LEU A 33 11.58 -42.90 10.28
N LEU A 34 12.12 -42.41 11.40
CA LEU A 34 11.70 -41.14 12.00
C LEU A 34 12.07 -39.92 11.11
N MET A 35 13.26 -39.94 10.47
CA MET A 35 13.61 -38.90 9.51
C MET A 35 12.75 -38.96 8.24
N MET A 36 12.37 -40.14 7.76
CA MET A 36 11.42 -40.30 6.66
C MET A 36 9.99 -39.91 7.06
N LEU A 37 9.56 -40.13 8.31
CA LEU A 37 8.27 -39.69 8.83
C LEU A 37 8.23 -38.19 9.14
N LEU A 38 9.36 -37.58 9.49
CA LEU A 38 9.48 -36.13 9.64
C LEU A 38 9.55 -35.41 8.28
N SER A 39 10.20 -36.03 7.28
CA SER A 39 10.19 -35.50 5.91
C SER A 39 8.83 -35.71 5.20
N SER A 40 8.05 -36.71 5.58
CA SER A 40 6.72 -36.92 5.00
C SER A 40 5.63 -36.03 5.61
N LYS A 41 5.86 -35.43 6.79
CA LYS A 41 4.94 -34.43 7.36
C LYS A 41 5.10 -33.03 6.77
N THR A 42 6.21 -32.75 6.10
CA THR A 42 6.41 -31.50 5.35
C THR A 42 5.98 -31.60 3.89
N LEU A 43 5.59 -32.79 3.41
CA LEU A 43 5.17 -33.01 2.01
C LEU A 43 3.65 -33.14 1.82
N CYS A 44 2.86 -32.83 2.82
CA CYS A 44 1.40 -32.85 2.68
C CYS A 44 0.87 -31.43 2.49
N GLY A 45 0.97 -30.92 1.26
CA GLY A 45 0.44 -29.59 0.89
C GLY A 45 0.96 -29.03 -0.43
N GLN A 46 1.93 -29.63 -1.06
CA GLN A 46 2.31 -29.22 -2.42
C GLN A 46 1.36 -29.90 -3.41
N SER A 47 0.33 -29.15 -3.86
CA SER A 47 -0.33 -29.46 -5.12
C SER A 47 0.75 -29.48 -6.21
N ALA A 48 0.78 -30.55 -7.00
CA ALA A 48 1.70 -30.66 -8.11
C ALA A 48 1.52 -29.43 -9.01
N PHE A 49 2.50 -28.52 -9.02
CA PHE A 49 2.55 -27.44 -9.98
C PHE A 49 2.61 -28.06 -11.37
N SER A 50 1.66 -27.72 -12.22
CA SER A 50 1.80 -28.03 -13.62
C SER A 50 3.02 -27.27 -14.14
N GLN A 51 4.03 -27.98 -14.63
CA GLN A 51 5.13 -27.33 -15.37
C GLN A 51 4.50 -26.67 -16.60
N GLY A 52 4.64 -25.34 -16.70
CA GLY A 52 4.21 -24.61 -17.88
C GLY A 52 5.05 -25.02 -19.11
N GLU A 53 4.56 -24.72 -20.29
CA GLU A 53 5.28 -24.91 -21.56
C GLU A 53 6.65 -24.22 -21.56
N SER A 54 6.88 -23.23 -20.69
CA SER A 54 8.18 -22.56 -20.48
C SER A 54 9.15 -23.34 -19.61
N GLY A 55 8.71 -24.44 -18.97
CA GLY A 55 9.54 -25.21 -18.05
C GLY A 55 9.85 -24.54 -16.70
N VAL A 56 9.34 -23.34 -16.44
CA VAL A 56 9.56 -22.57 -15.21
C VAL A 56 8.36 -22.79 -14.29
N ALA A 57 8.55 -23.52 -13.20
CA ALA A 57 7.56 -23.62 -12.13
C ALA A 57 7.54 -22.32 -11.35
N LEU A 58 6.35 -21.70 -11.19
CA LEU A 58 6.17 -20.56 -10.30
C LEU A 58 6.37 -20.99 -8.84
N SER A 59 7.17 -20.22 -8.11
CA SER A 59 7.35 -20.43 -6.67
C SER A 59 6.05 -20.06 -5.94
N PRO A 60 5.51 -20.93 -5.05
CA PRO A 60 4.30 -20.60 -4.30
C PRO A 60 4.51 -19.37 -3.44
N LEU A 61 3.50 -18.49 -3.43
CA LEU A 61 3.49 -17.29 -2.61
C LEU A 61 2.77 -17.52 -1.27
N HIS A 62 3.24 -16.83 -0.27
CA HIS A 62 2.58 -16.66 1.03
C HIS A 62 2.78 -15.23 1.53
N VAL A 63 2.09 -14.86 2.60
CA VAL A 63 2.23 -13.57 3.26
C VAL A 63 3.15 -13.73 4.47
N ASP A 64 4.17 -12.88 4.56
CA ASP A 64 5.02 -12.74 5.74
C ASP A 64 5.09 -11.26 6.14
N GLY A 65 4.41 -10.93 7.24
CA GLY A 65 4.22 -9.55 7.65
C GLY A 65 3.61 -8.70 6.53
N PRO A 66 4.22 -7.58 6.14
CA PRO A 66 3.69 -6.72 5.09
C PRO A 66 4.01 -7.18 3.67
N PHE A 67 4.62 -8.34 3.45
CA PHE A 67 5.15 -8.73 2.15
C PHE A 67 4.49 -9.98 1.58
N LEU A 68 4.41 -10.03 0.24
CA LEU A 68 4.34 -11.29 -0.49
C LEU A 68 5.74 -11.90 -0.51
N VAL A 69 5.83 -13.18 -0.18
CA VAL A 69 7.11 -13.89 -0.10
C VAL A 69 6.99 -15.21 -0.86
N ASN A 70 8.03 -15.57 -1.59
CA ASN A 70 8.10 -16.83 -2.31
C ASN A 70 8.64 -17.98 -1.41
N ALA A 71 8.69 -19.20 -1.93
CA ALA A 71 9.16 -20.37 -1.16
C ALA A 71 10.62 -20.27 -0.71
N GLU A 72 11.43 -19.45 -1.38
CA GLU A 72 12.82 -19.18 -1.05
C GLU A 72 13.00 -18.09 0.02
N GLY A 73 11.90 -17.55 0.56
CA GLY A 73 11.90 -16.48 1.56
C GLY A 73 12.21 -15.09 1.00
N LYS A 74 12.14 -14.90 -0.33
CA LYS A 74 12.36 -13.60 -0.98
C LYS A 74 11.06 -12.84 -1.13
N ARG A 75 11.10 -11.55 -0.84
CA ARG A 75 9.99 -10.62 -1.10
C ARG A 75 9.74 -10.51 -2.61
N VAL A 76 8.47 -10.40 -2.98
CA VAL A 76 8.03 -10.32 -4.37
C VAL A 76 6.96 -9.24 -4.50
N ASN A 77 7.13 -8.33 -5.46
CA ASN A 77 6.07 -7.44 -5.92
C ASN A 77 5.63 -7.89 -7.31
N LEU A 78 4.33 -8.03 -7.51
CA LEU A 78 3.75 -8.49 -8.76
C LEU A 78 3.37 -7.30 -9.65
N HIS A 79 3.63 -7.43 -10.95
CA HIS A 79 3.29 -6.40 -11.94
C HIS A 79 2.60 -7.07 -13.14
N GLY A 80 1.39 -6.64 -13.46
CA GLY A 80 0.57 -7.38 -14.40
C GLY A 80 -0.47 -6.57 -15.17
N PHE A 81 -1.53 -7.24 -15.58
CA PHE A 81 -2.64 -6.63 -16.28
C PHE A 81 -3.96 -7.29 -15.89
N ALA A 82 -5.08 -6.61 -16.17
CA ALA A 82 -6.41 -7.17 -15.99
C ALA A 82 -6.91 -7.81 -17.29
N GLN A 83 -7.54 -8.98 -17.17
CA GLN A 83 -8.19 -9.68 -18.25
C GLN A 83 -9.65 -9.95 -17.90
N THR A 84 -10.55 -9.53 -18.77
CA THR A 84 -11.99 -9.75 -18.66
C THR A 84 -12.47 -10.59 -19.84
N PHE A 85 -13.50 -11.39 -19.58
CA PHE A 85 -14.14 -12.27 -20.56
C PHE A 85 -15.62 -11.88 -20.79
N SER A 86 -16.00 -10.71 -20.27
CA SER A 86 -17.36 -10.22 -20.30
C SER A 86 -17.65 -9.33 -21.50
N PRO A 87 -18.81 -9.42 -22.13
CA PRO A 87 -19.25 -8.45 -23.12
C PRO A 87 -19.55 -7.06 -22.54
N TRP A 88 -19.70 -6.94 -21.22
CA TRP A 88 -19.95 -5.66 -20.57
C TRP A 88 -18.70 -4.82 -20.44
N PHE A 89 -17.52 -5.45 -20.34
CA PHE A 89 -16.25 -4.72 -20.19
C PHE A 89 -15.52 -4.50 -21.51
N ASN A 90 -15.72 -5.37 -22.50
CA ASN A 90 -15.07 -5.20 -23.78
C ASN A 90 -15.96 -5.74 -24.93
N GLU A 91 -15.79 -5.15 -26.09
CA GLU A 91 -16.53 -5.53 -27.31
C GLU A 91 -16.33 -6.99 -27.72
N ARG A 92 -15.29 -7.65 -27.23
CA ARG A 92 -14.91 -9.00 -27.60
C ARG A 92 -15.85 -10.05 -27.01
N GLY A 93 -16.50 -9.75 -25.90
CA GLY A 93 -17.51 -10.61 -25.31
C GLY A 93 -18.65 -10.93 -26.27
N THR A 94 -19.00 -10.01 -27.16
CA THR A 94 -20.03 -10.24 -28.18
C THR A 94 -19.68 -11.34 -29.17
N LYS A 95 -18.40 -11.69 -29.33
CA LYS A 95 -17.93 -12.78 -30.19
C LYS A 95 -18.25 -14.16 -29.63
N TRP A 96 -18.62 -14.26 -28.37
CA TRP A 96 -18.94 -15.52 -27.70
C TRP A 96 -20.42 -15.66 -27.41
N ASN A 97 -21.26 -14.99 -28.20
CA ASN A 97 -22.69 -15.24 -28.22
C ASN A 97 -22.93 -16.74 -28.38
N ASN A 98 -23.87 -17.28 -27.64
CA ASN A 98 -24.12 -18.73 -27.50
C ASN A 98 -23.01 -19.45 -26.70
N TYR A 99 -22.21 -18.73 -25.89
CA TYR A 99 -21.25 -19.33 -24.96
C TYR A 99 -20.19 -20.21 -25.64
N ASP A 100 -19.58 -19.69 -26.71
CA ASP A 100 -18.48 -20.34 -27.41
C ASP A 100 -17.21 -20.33 -26.53
N VAL A 101 -17.05 -21.37 -25.72
CA VAL A 101 -15.92 -21.57 -24.81
C VAL A 101 -14.61 -21.60 -25.57
N ASN A 102 -14.54 -22.34 -26.69
CA ASN A 102 -13.30 -22.50 -27.45
C ASN A 102 -12.83 -21.19 -28.06
N GLY A 103 -13.76 -20.40 -28.62
CA GLY A 103 -13.47 -19.07 -29.13
C GLY A 103 -12.96 -18.12 -28.05
N CYS A 104 -13.61 -18.13 -26.88
CA CYS A 104 -13.20 -17.35 -25.72
C CYS A 104 -11.78 -17.72 -25.26
N LEU A 105 -11.53 -19.00 -25.03
CA LEU A 105 -10.22 -19.46 -24.57
C LEU A 105 -9.11 -19.16 -25.59
N SER A 106 -9.38 -19.40 -26.88
CA SER A 106 -8.41 -19.10 -27.93
C SER A 106 -8.05 -17.63 -28.00
N TYR A 107 -9.05 -16.75 -27.94
CA TYR A 107 -8.85 -15.31 -27.95
C TYR A 107 -8.03 -14.83 -26.72
N ASN A 108 -8.44 -15.22 -25.53
CA ASN A 108 -7.80 -14.77 -24.30
C ASN A 108 -6.37 -15.32 -24.14
N LYS A 109 -6.12 -16.55 -24.58
CA LYS A 109 -4.75 -17.11 -24.68
C LYS A 109 -3.90 -16.29 -25.66
N GLY A 110 -4.48 -15.92 -26.81
CA GLY A 110 -3.81 -15.06 -27.78
C GLY A 110 -3.43 -13.68 -27.24
N ILE A 111 -4.23 -13.08 -26.36
CA ILE A 111 -3.89 -11.82 -25.66
C ILE A 111 -2.66 -12.02 -24.76
N ILE A 112 -2.64 -13.04 -23.93
CA ILE A 112 -1.48 -13.34 -23.08
C ILE A 112 -0.22 -13.54 -23.92
N ASP A 113 -0.30 -14.39 -24.95
CA ASP A 113 0.85 -14.68 -25.84
C ASP A 113 1.33 -13.42 -26.55
N GLY A 114 0.41 -12.57 -27.01
CA GLY A 114 0.73 -11.33 -27.67
C GLY A 114 1.48 -10.35 -26.77
N ILE A 115 1.00 -10.16 -25.54
CA ILE A 115 1.62 -9.30 -24.53
C ILE A 115 3.06 -9.78 -24.23
N MET A 116 3.23 -11.08 -24.00
CA MET A 116 4.55 -11.65 -23.71
C MET A 116 5.48 -11.56 -24.92
N LYS A 117 4.96 -11.79 -26.14
CA LYS A 117 5.72 -11.67 -27.40
C LYS A 117 6.19 -10.23 -27.63
N ALA A 118 5.44 -9.22 -27.22
CA ALA A 118 5.84 -7.82 -27.30
C ALA A 118 6.96 -7.46 -26.30
N GLY A 119 7.34 -8.37 -25.43
CA GLY A 119 8.46 -8.20 -24.50
C GLY A 119 8.07 -7.68 -23.12
N TRP A 120 6.77 -7.54 -22.82
CA TRP A 120 6.31 -7.20 -21.48
C TRP A 120 6.77 -8.23 -20.45
N LYS A 121 7.27 -7.75 -19.33
CA LYS A 121 7.68 -8.58 -18.18
C LYS A 121 6.56 -8.62 -17.15
N MET A 122 5.44 -9.22 -17.55
CA MET A 122 4.30 -9.45 -16.66
C MET A 122 4.60 -10.60 -15.70
N THR A 123 4.13 -10.47 -14.46
CA THR A 123 4.26 -11.49 -13.42
C THR A 123 2.91 -11.99 -12.91
N PHE A 124 1.82 -11.26 -13.18
CA PHE A 124 0.48 -11.74 -12.85
C PHE A 124 -0.60 -11.20 -13.79
N VAL A 125 -1.74 -11.86 -13.73
CA VAL A 125 -2.97 -11.43 -14.39
C VAL A 125 -4.12 -11.42 -13.38
N ARG A 126 -4.93 -10.36 -13.38
CA ARG A 126 -6.22 -10.35 -12.67
C ARG A 126 -7.30 -10.87 -13.60
N GLN A 127 -7.89 -11.97 -13.21
CA GLN A 127 -8.89 -12.68 -13.98
C GLN A 127 -10.29 -12.43 -13.42
N HIS A 128 -11.15 -11.82 -14.22
CA HIS A 128 -12.54 -11.60 -13.87
C HIS A 128 -13.36 -12.87 -14.13
N MET A 129 -14.06 -13.38 -13.14
CA MET A 129 -15.08 -14.40 -13.35
C MET A 129 -16.39 -13.71 -13.76
N ASP A 130 -16.45 -13.30 -15.01
CA ASP A 130 -17.49 -12.39 -15.48
C ASP A 130 -18.93 -12.94 -15.39
N PRO A 131 -19.92 -12.09 -15.08
CA PRO A 131 -21.34 -12.46 -15.00
C PRO A 131 -21.91 -13.06 -16.29
N TYR A 132 -21.37 -12.70 -17.46
CA TYR A 132 -21.77 -13.28 -18.75
C TYR A 132 -21.85 -14.80 -18.73
N TRP A 133 -20.88 -15.46 -18.08
CA TRP A 133 -20.82 -16.92 -18.01
C TRP A 133 -21.73 -17.51 -16.93
N SER A 134 -21.94 -16.81 -15.85
CA SER A 134 -22.63 -17.30 -14.66
C SER A 134 -24.10 -16.88 -14.56
N ASN A 135 -24.51 -15.81 -15.24
CA ASN A 135 -25.90 -15.37 -15.21
C ASN A 135 -26.79 -16.23 -16.09
N ASP A 136 -28.05 -16.39 -15.66
CA ASP A 136 -29.11 -16.96 -16.47
C ASP A 136 -29.42 -16.02 -17.65
N PRO A 137 -29.19 -16.46 -18.90
CA PRO A 137 -29.40 -15.62 -20.07
C PRO A 137 -30.88 -15.23 -20.30
N GLU A 138 -31.81 -16.02 -19.82
CA GLU A 138 -33.25 -15.75 -19.98
C GLU A 138 -33.73 -14.55 -19.17
N LYS A 139 -32.97 -14.17 -18.13
CA LYS A 139 -33.26 -13.00 -17.30
C LYS A 139 -32.83 -11.67 -17.91
N HIS A 140 -31.98 -11.69 -18.93
CA HIS A 140 -31.50 -10.51 -19.66
C HIS A 140 -30.90 -9.41 -18.77
N ILE A 141 -30.28 -9.78 -17.64
CA ILE A 141 -29.59 -8.83 -16.73
C ILE A 141 -28.18 -8.57 -17.24
N THR A 142 -27.88 -7.31 -17.45
CA THR A 142 -26.57 -6.84 -17.92
C THR A 142 -25.81 -6.03 -16.88
N ASP A 143 -26.49 -5.57 -15.82
CA ASP A 143 -25.86 -4.81 -14.75
C ASP A 143 -24.99 -5.73 -13.87
N GLU A 144 -23.73 -5.42 -13.76
CA GLU A 144 -22.77 -6.25 -13.03
C GLU A 144 -22.97 -6.24 -11.51
N ASN A 145 -23.61 -5.21 -10.97
CA ASN A 145 -23.98 -5.11 -9.56
C ASN A 145 -25.30 -5.81 -9.22
N ASN A 146 -25.97 -6.42 -10.21
CA ASN A 146 -27.25 -7.10 -10.05
C ASN A 146 -27.07 -8.62 -10.09
N ILE A 147 -27.09 -9.24 -8.92
CA ILE A 147 -26.93 -10.69 -8.77
C ILE A 147 -28.20 -11.51 -8.98
N SER A 148 -29.35 -10.88 -9.31
CA SER A 148 -30.62 -11.60 -9.42
C SER A 148 -30.67 -12.63 -10.57
N ALA A 149 -29.78 -12.48 -11.55
CA ALA A 149 -29.62 -13.44 -12.64
C ALA A 149 -28.57 -14.52 -12.36
N PHE A 150 -27.83 -14.44 -11.26
CA PHE A 150 -26.79 -15.42 -10.95
C PHE A 150 -27.36 -16.82 -10.85
N ASP A 151 -26.79 -17.74 -11.62
CA ASP A 151 -27.09 -19.17 -11.61
C ASP A 151 -25.85 -19.94 -11.14
N PHE A 152 -25.98 -20.63 -10.01
CA PHE A 152 -24.86 -21.31 -9.39
C PHE A 152 -24.38 -22.53 -10.19
N GLU A 153 -25.25 -23.24 -10.84
CA GLU A 153 -24.86 -24.39 -11.68
C GLU A 153 -24.13 -23.94 -12.94
N ARG A 154 -24.56 -22.82 -13.53
CA ARG A 154 -23.81 -22.18 -14.62
C ARG A 154 -22.45 -21.70 -14.15
N PHE A 155 -22.39 -21.05 -12.98
CA PHE A 155 -21.11 -20.63 -12.39
C PHE A 155 -20.14 -21.81 -12.25
N LYS A 156 -20.58 -22.94 -11.68
CA LYS A 156 -19.75 -24.13 -11.55
C LYS A 156 -19.28 -24.65 -12.91
N THR A 157 -20.21 -24.72 -13.87
CA THR A 157 -19.93 -25.19 -15.21
C THR A 157 -18.85 -24.35 -15.90
N TYR A 158 -18.98 -23.04 -15.87
CA TYR A 158 -18.03 -22.16 -16.55
C TYR A 158 -16.77 -21.84 -15.73
N LEU A 159 -16.80 -22.04 -14.42
CA LEU A 159 -15.57 -22.10 -13.64
C LEU A 159 -14.65 -23.21 -14.20
N ASP A 160 -15.21 -24.41 -14.46
CA ASP A 160 -14.46 -25.54 -14.99
C ASP A 160 -14.09 -25.39 -16.47
N LEU A 161 -14.96 -24.80 -17.27
CA LEU A 161 -14.76 -24.73 -18.73
C LEU A 161 -13.99 -23.49 -19.18
N VAL A 162 -14.03 -22.39 -18.44
CA VAL A 162 -13.45 -21.10 -18.86
C VAL A 162 -12.38 -20.62 -17.87
N PHE A 163 -12.75 -20.40 -16.61
CA PHE A 163 -11.88 -19.66 -15.69
C PHE A 163 -10.71 -20.50 -15.19
N VAL A 164 -10.92 -21.76 -14.85
CA VAL A 164 -9.85 -22.67 -14.45
C VAL A 164 -8.87 -22.94 -15.60
N PRO A 165 -9.31 -23.28 -16.83
CA PRO A 165 -8.38 -23.45 -17.96
C PRO A 165 -7.58 -22.18 -18.30
N MET A 166 -8.15 -21.00 -18.14
CA MET A 166 -7.41 -19.75 -18.34
C MET A 166 -6.41 -19.49 -17.22
N ALA A 167 -6.75 -19.78 -15.96
CA ALA A 167 -5.81 -19.68 -14.86
C ALA A 167 -4.64 -20.67 -15.04
N GLU A 168 -4.91 -21.92 -15.41
CA GLU A 168 -3.88 -22.92 -15.74
C GLU A 168 -2.99 -22.45 -16.89
N TYR A 169 -3.57 -21.85 -17.93
CA TYR A 169 -2.81 -21.31 -19.05
C TYR A 169 -1.89 -20.16 -18.62
N ALA A 170 -2.40 -19.21 -17.84
CA ALA A 170 -1.61 -18.09 -17.33
C ALA A 170 -0.45 -18.58 -16.46
N ILE A 171 -0.71 -19.53 -15.55
CA ILE A 171 0.32 -20.18 -14.72
C ILE A 171 1.35 -20.87 -15.60
N GLY A 172 0.90 -21.57 -16.64
CA GLY A 172 1.78 -22.20 -17.64
C GLY A 172 2.68 -21.22 -18.39
N LYS A 173 2.30 -19.96 -18.47
CA LYS A 173 3.12 -18.87 -19.04
C LYS A 173 3.99 -18.14 -18.00
N GLY A 174 3.96 -18.57 -16.74
CA GLY A 174 4.75 -17.96 -15.67
C GLY A 174 4.07 -16.76 -15.01
N LEU A 175 2.73 -16.67 -15.07
CA LEU A 175 1.94 -15.62 -14.44
C LEU A 175 1.21 -16.13 -13.20
N TYR A 176 1.31 -15.44 -12.09
CA TYR A 176 0.40 -15.61 -10.98
C TYR A 176 -1.01 -15.14 -11.38
N VAL A 177 -2.03 -15.64 -10.71
CA VAL A 177 -3.42 -15.32 -11.05
C VAL A 177 -4.13 -14.75 -9.83
N VAL A 178 -4.71 -13.55 -9.96
CA VAL A 178 -5.68 -13.02 -9.01
C VAL A 178 -7.07 -13.24 -9.59
N MET A 179 -7.91 -14.01 -8.89
CA MET A 179 -9.28 -14.26 -9.31
C MET A 179 -10.25 -13.46 -8.45
N ARG A 180 -11.17 -12.72 -9.07
CA ARG A 180 -12.26 -12.03 -8.40
C ARG A 180 -13.62 -12.68 -8.69
N PRO A 181 -14.65 -12.53 -7.81
CA PRO A 181 -15.97 -13.12 -8.04
C PRO A 181 -16.69 -12.49 -9.24
N PRO A 182 -17.74 -13.11 -9.76
CA PRO A 182 -18.55 -12.51 -10.80
C PRO A 182 -19.21 -11.20 -10.34
N GLY A 183 -19.17 -10.18 -11.19
CA GLY A 183 -19.84 -8.91 -10.97
C GLY A 183 -19.13 -7.94 -10.03
N VAL A 184 -19.81 -6.88 -9.73
CA VAL A 184 -19.42 -5.77 -8.86
C VAL A 184 -20.35 -5.73 -7.66
N CYS A 185 -19.90 -5.24 -6.52
CA CYS A 185 -20.74 -5.09 -5.34
C CYS A 185 -21.93 -4.16 -5.64
N PRO A 186 -23.14 -4.46 -5.14
CA PRO A 186 -24.21 -3.47 -5.13
C PRO A 186 -23.84 -2.26 -4.28
N GLU A 187 -24.54 -1.14 -4.49
CA GLU A 187 -24.26 0.14 -3.82
C GLU A 187 -24.21 0.01 -2.29
N GLU A 188 -25.07 -0.84 -1.74
CA GLU A 188 -25.13 -1.08 -0.30
C GLU A 188 -25.15 -2.59 -0.01
N ILE A 189 -24.21 -3.03 0.82
CA ILE A 189 -24.13 -4.43 1.29
C ILE A 189 -24.41 -4.52 2.79
N SER A 190 -24.62 -5.73 3.31
CA SER A 190 -24.82 -5.96 4.74
C SER A 190 -24.37 -7.35 5.15
N VAL A 191 -23.94 -7.49 6.41
CA VAL A 191 -23.61 -8.81 6.99
C VAL A 191 -24.85 -9.70 6.98
N GLY A 192 -24.73 -10.91 6.42
CA GLY A 192 -25.84 -11.84 6.25
C GLY A 192 -26.89 -11.44 5.20
N GLY A 193 -26.65 -10.34 4.47
CA GLY A 193 -27.50 -9.91 3.37
C GLY A 193 -27.33 -10.77 2.11
N GLU A 194 -28.18 -10.54 1.11
CA GLU A 194 -28.23 -11.35 -0.11
C GLU A 194 -26.88 -11.45 -0.85
N TYR A 195 -26.19 -10.30 -0.99
CA TYR A 195 -24.88 -10.29 -1.62
C TYR A 195 -23.80 -11.00 -0.79
N HIS A 196 -23.90 -10.93 0.54
CA HIS A 196 -22.99 -11.67 1.41
C HIS A 196 -23.15 -13.19 1.25
N GLU A 197 -24.40 -13.67 1.22
CA GLU A 197 -24.69 -15.09 1.02
C GLU A 197 -24.31 -15.56 -0.40
N TYR A 198 -24.47 -14.69 -1.40
CA TYR A 198 -23.95 -14.93 -2.74
C TYR A 198 -22.44 -15.14 -2.75
N LEU A 199 -21.66 -14.25 -2.13
CA LEU A 199 -20.19 -14.39 -2.04
C LEU A 199 -19.80 -15.66 -1.27
N LYS A 200 -20.47 -15.97 -0.16
CA LYS A 200 -20.23 -17.22 0.58
C LYS A 200 -20.48 -18.46 -0.27
N LYS A 201 -21.48 -18.42 -1.14
CA LYS A 201 -21.79 -19.52 -2.06
C LYS A 201 -20.70 -19.69 -3.11
N VAL A 202 -20.25 -18.60 -3.72
CA VAL A 202 -19.15 -18.59 -4.69
C VAL A 202 -17.86 -19.10 -4.05
N TRP A 203 -17.40 -18.43 -2.99
CA TRP A 203 -16.13 -18.76 -2.34
C TRP A 203 -16.14 -20.10 -1.63
N GLY A 204 -17.30 -20.50 -1.10
CA GLY A 204 -17.48 -21.82 -0.51
C GLY A 204 -17.26 -22.96 -1.50
N TYR A 205 -17.55 -22.76 -2.78
CA TYR A 205 -17.27 -23.70 -3.86
C TYR A 205 -15.81 -23.62 -4.33
N VAL A 206 -15.34 -22.42 -4.63
CA VAL A 206 -13.96 -22.16 -5.10
C VAL A 206 -12.93 -22.68 -4.10
N ALA A 207 -13.15 -22.46 -2.80
CA ALA A 207 -12.26 -22.92 -1.72
C ALA A 207 -12.10 -24.45 -1.63
N GLN A 208 -12.92 -25.23 -2.34
CA GLN A 208 -12.84 -26.68 -2.37
C GLN A 208 -12.42 -27.20 -3.75
N HIS A 209 -12.34 -26.34 -4.76
CA HIS A 209 -12.03 -26.75 -6.12
C HIS A 209 -10.61 -27.31 -6.22
N PRO A 210 -10.40 -28.55 -6.75
CA PRO A 210 -9.12 -29.25 -6.65
C PRO A 210 -7.94 -28.59 -7.35
N LYS A 211 -8.20 -27.78 -8.38
CA LYS A 211 -7.16 -27.06 -9.14
C LYS A 211 -6.88 -25.66 -8.60
N LEU A 212 -7.76 -25.11 -7.76
CA LEU A 212 -7.67 -23.75 -7.22
C LEU A 212 -7.21 -23.75 -5.76
N LYS A 213 -7.78 -24.63 -4.95
CA LYS A 213 -7.48 -24.75 -3.53
C LYS A 213 -6.01 -25.05 -3.30
N ASN A 214 -5.36 -24.24 -2.46
CA ASN A 214 -3.95 -24.40 -2.09
C ASN A 214 -2.97 -24.35 -3.26
N ASN A 215 -3.40 -23.82 -4.41
CA ASN A 215 -2.49 -23.49 -5.49
C ASN A 215 -1.79 -22.16 -5.16
N GLY A 216 -0.51 -22.21 -4.80
CA GLY A 216 0.27 -21.05 -4.39
C GLY A 216 0.55 -20.02 -5.49
N ALA A 217 0.14 -20.29 -6.73
CA ALA A 217 0.16 -19.33 -7.83
C ALA A 217 -1.17 -18.57 -7.99
N ILE A 218 -2.20 -18.89 -7.17
CA ILE A 218 -3.54 -18.28 -7.25
C ILE A 218 -3.86 -17.53 -5.97
N LEU A 219 -4.23 -16.26 -6.12
CA LEU A 219 -4.73 -15.38 -5.08
C LEU A 219 -6.23 -15.12 -5.34
N PHE A 220 -7.01 -14.88 -4.29
CA PHE A 220 -8.43 -14.58 -4.40
C PHE A 220 -8.74 -13.18 -3.89
N GLU A 221 -9.32 -12.34 -4.73
CA GLU A 221 -9.87 -11.04 -4.37
C GLU A 221 -11.35 -11.24 -4.00
N LEU A 222 -11.69 -11.02 -2.72
CA LEU A 222 -12.94 -11.54 -2.16
C LEU A 222 -14.22 -10.85 -2.62
N ALA A 223 -14.15 -9.60 -3.04
CA ALA A 223 -15.24 -8.87 -3.68
C ALA A 223 -14.68 -7.76 -4.56
N ASN A 224 -15.49 -7.24 -5.47
CA ASN A 224 -15.10 -6.13 -6.34
C ASN A 224 -15.90 -4.87 -5.98
N GLU A 225 -15.19 -3.83 -5.57
CA GLU A 225 -15.69 -2.48 -5.31
C GLU A 225 -16.86 -2.37 -4.31
N PRO A 226 -16.72 -2.83 -3.08
CA PRO A 226 -17.67 -2.48 -2.03
C PRO A 226 -17.77 -0.95 -1.88
N ILE A 227 -18.99 -0.41 -1.94
CA ILE A 227 -19.22 1.04 -1.85
C ILE A 227 -19.57 1.41 -0.41
N ASN A 228 -20.66 0.88 0.08
CA ASN A 228 -21.16 1.15 1.41
C ASN A 228 -21.69 -0.12 2.08
N ILE A 229 -21.66 -0.14 3.40
CA ILE A 229 -22.21 -1.23 4.20
C ILE A 229 -23.13 -0.68 5.27
N LYS A 230 -24.30 -1.29 5.40
CA LYS A 230 -25.26 -0.97 6.46
C LYS A 230 -25.23 -2.02 7.56
N GLY A 231 -25.53 -1.55 8.76
CA GLY A 231 -25.63 -2.37 9.97
C GLY A 231 -26.06 -1.53 11.14
N THR A 232 -25.99 -2.11 12.33
CA THR A 232 -26.35 -1.44 13.59
C THR A 232 -25.13 -0.94 14.35
N ARG A 233 -23.93 -1.31 13.91
CA ARG A 233 -22.66 -0.96 14.54
C ARG A 233 -21.89 0.03 13.66
N ASP A 234 -20.70 0.41 14.10
CA ASP A 234 -19.75 1.18 13.31
C ASP A 234 -19.51 0.51 11.93
N ARG A 235 -19.46 1.32 10.87
CA ARG A 235 -19.28 0.87 9.49
C ARG A 235 -18.03 0.01 9.29
N ASP A 236 -16.94 0.35 9.96
CA ASP A 236 -15.67 -0.37 9.84
C ASP A 236 -15.76 -1.75 10.53
N VAL A 237 -16.51 -1.84 11.63
CA VAL A 237 -16.80 -3.11 12.30
C VAL A 237 -17.67 -4.01 11.42
N GLU A 238 -18.73 -3.46 10.80
CA GLU A 238 -19.59 -4.23 9.89
C GLU A 238 -18.80 -4.75 8.69
N MET A 239 -17.92 -3.93 8.10
CA MET A 239 -17.09 -4.36 6.97
C MET A 239 -16.09 -5.43 7.37
N THR A 240 -15.47 -5.31 8.54
CA THR A 240 -14.57 -6.35 9.06
C THR A 240 -15.31 -7.67 9.26
N ASP A 241 -16.50 -7.66 9.88
CA ASP A 241 -17.29 -8.87 10.09
C ASP A 241 -17.76 -9.50 8.77
N PHE A 242 -18.14 -8.66 7.80
CA PHE A 242 -18.53 -9.13 6.47
C PHE A 242 -17.40 -9.92 5.82
N MET A 243 -16.20 -9.37 5.77
CA MET A 243 -15.05 -10.04 5.16
C MET A 243 -14.53 -11.21 6.01
N GLN A 244 -14.51 -11.08 7.34
CA GLN A 244 -14.05 -12.14 8.23
C GLN A 244 -14.87 -13.43 8.06
N GLN A 245 -16.19 -13.34 7.90
CA GLN A 245 -17.01 -14.53 7.71
C GLN A 245 -16.70 -15.25 6.39
N ILE A 246 -16.33 -14.53 5.33
CA ILE A 246 -15.89 -15.15 4.07
C ILE A 246 -14.51 -15.80 4.25
N VAL A 247 -13.58 -15.12 4.91
CA VAL A 247 -12.26 -15.66 5.23
C VAL A 247 -12.39 -16.95 6.05
N ASP A 248 -13.17 -16.92 7.12
CA ASP A 248 -13.39 -18.08 7.99
C ASP A 248 -14.02 -19.25 7.23
N LEU A 249 -15.00 -18.97 6.35
CA LEU A 249 -15.61 -19.98 5.49
C LEU A 249 -14.56 -20.67 4.61
N MET A 250 -13.68 -19.92 3.96
CA MET A 250 -12.65 -20.47 3.10
C MET A 250 -11.59 -21.23 3.89
N ARG A 251 -11.14 -20.69 5.03
CA ARG A 251 -10.16 -21.36 5.92
C ARG A 251 -10.71 -22.65 6.51
N ASN A 252 -11.99 -22.67 6.95
CA ASN A 252 -12.66 -23.88 7.44
C ASN A 252 -12.77 -24.99 6.38
N LYS A 253 -12.73 -24.64 5.10
CA LYS A 253 -12.64 -25.61 3.99
C LYS A 253 -11.20 -26.02 3.66
N GLY A 254 -10.22 -25.55 4.42
CA GLY A 254 -8.79 -25.84 4.27
C GLY A 254 -8.15 -25.14 3.06
N CYS A 255 -8.71 -24.03 2.61
CA CYS A 255 -8.13 -23.18 1.57
C CYS A 255 -7.14 -22.20 2.23
N ASN A 256 -5.83 -22.33 1.90
CA ASN A 256 -4.76 -21.51 2.43
C ASN A 256 -4.19 -20.51 1.41
N ASN A 257 -4.82 -20.36 0.26
CA ASN A 257 -4.44 -19.33 -0.71
C ASN A 257 -4.42 -17.94 -0.07
N ILE A 258 -3.66 -17.03 -0.65
CA ILE A 258 -3.69 -15.62 -0.27
C ILE A 258 -5.07 -15.05 -0.60
N LEU A 259 -5.68 -14.40 0.39
CA LEU A 259 -6.97 -13.72 0.25
C LEU A 259 -6.73 -12.21 0.28
N LEU A 260 -7.15 -11.54 -0.79
CA LEU A 260 -7.07 -10.10 -0.93
C LEU A 260 -8.39 -9.48 -0.50
N ILE A 261 -8.34 -8.67 0.53
CA ILE A 261 -9.52 -8.04 1.14
C ILE A 261 -9.75 -6.68 0.48
N PRO A 262 -10.92 -6.43 -0.13
CA PRO A 262 -11.27 -5.11 -0.64
C PRO A 262 -11.74 -4.18 0.48
N GLY A 263 -11.42 -2.88 0.38
CA GLY A 263 -11.95 -1.84 1.25
C GLY A 263 -13.29 -1.28 0.76
N LEU A 264 -13.91 -0.42 1.57
CA LEU A 264 -15.10 0.34 1.19
C LEU A 264 -14.75 1.50 0.23
N VAL A 265 -15.80 2.20 -0.24
CA VAL A 265 -15.68 3.37 -1.13
C VAL A 265 -14.90 3.01 -2.39
N TRP A 266 -15.40 2.01 -3.14
CA TRP A 266 -14.74 1.48 -4.37
C TRP A 266 -13.28 1.06 -4.14
N GLN A 267 -13.01 0.32 -3.04
CA GLN A 267 -11.66 -0.15 -2.68
C GLN A 267 -10.64 0.99 -2.44
N GLN A 268 -11.07 2.08 -1.78
CA GLN A 268 -10.21 3.18 -1.38
C GLN A 268 -10.00 3.29 0.14
N HIS A 269 -10.95 2.82 0.96
CA HIS A 269 -10.95 3.05 2.41
C HIS A 269 -10.54 1.80 3.18
N TYR A 270 -9.39 1.87 3.86
CA TYR A 270 -8.78 0.74 4.58
C TYR A 270 -8.51 1.00 6.07
N ASN A 271 -8.70 2.21 6.56
CA ASN A 271 -8.41 2.58 7.95
C ASN A 271 -9.21 1.76 8.96
N GLY A 272 -10.39 1.26 8.57
CA GLY A 272 -11.18 0.33 9.36
C GLY A 272 -10.44 -0.96 9.68
N PHE A 273 -9.72 -1.53 8.72
CA PHE A 273 -8.94 -2.76 8.91
C PHE A 273 -7.64 -2.55 9.71
N VAL A 274 -7.14 -1.31 9.80
CA VAL A 274 -6.04 -0.99 10.73
C VAL A 274 -6.55 -1.05 12.17
N LYS A 275 -7.76 -0.56 12.41
CA LYS A 275 -8.42 -0.52 13.72
C LYS A 275 -9.02 -1.87 14.11
N TYR A 276 -9.62 -2.57 13.14
CA TYR A 276 -10.27 -3.87 13.30
C TYR A 276 -9.70 -4.85 12.27
N PRO A 277 -8.50 -5.42 12.51
CA PRO A 277 -7.82 -6.24 11.51
C PRO A 277 -8.54 -7.56 11.24
N ILE A 278 -8.51 -7.98 9.98
CA ILE A 278 -8.91 -9.33 9.58
C ILE A 278 -7.97 -10.35 10.22
N LYS A 279 -8.53 -11.38 10.82
CA LYS A 279 -7.79 -12.46 11.48
C LYS A 279 -7.53 -13.61 10.51
N GLY A 280 -6.35 -14.18 10.58
CA GLY A 280 -5.93 -15.34 9.79
C GLY A 280 -4.61 -15.10 9.07
N ASP A 281 -4.04 -16.17 8.55
CA ASP A 281 -2.80 -16.15 7.77
C ASP A 281 -3.10 -15.88 6.29
N ASN A 282 -2.08 -15.48 5.54
CA ASN A 282 -2.18 -15.23 4.10
C ASN A 282 -3.27 -14.22 3.74
N ILE A 283 -3.29 -13.09 4.43
CA ILE A 283 -4.18 -11.95 4.15
C ILE A 283 -3.38 -10.83 3.51
N GLY A 284 -3.89 -10.29 2.40
CA GLY A 284 -3.45 -9.06 1.76
C GLY A 284 -4.64 -8.16 1.47
N TYR A 285 -4.40 -7.01 0.85
CA TYR A 285 -5.47 -6.06 0.53
C TYR A 285 -5.49 -5.73 -0.96
N ALA A 286 -6.68 -5.78 -1.56
CA ALA A 286 -6.91 -5.38 -2.95
C ALA A 286 -7.33 -3.91 -2.98
N VAL A 287 -6.62 -3.08 -3.74
CA VAL A 287 -6.82 -1.62 -3.82
C VAL A 287 -7.14 -1.24 -5.26
N HIS A 288 -8.05 -0.28 -5.45
CA HIS A 288 -8.26 0.41 -6.71
C HIS A 288 -7.71 1.82 -6.62
N CYS A 289 -7.16 2.33 -7.71
CA CYS A 289 -6.56 3.66 -7.76
C CYS A 289 -6.78 4.30 -9.13
N TYR A 290 -7.68 5.28 -9.17
CA TYR A 290 -8.01 6.04 -10.37
C TYR A 290 -7.69 7.54 -10.19
N PRO A 291 -7.62 8.33 -11.28
CA PRO A 291 -7.48 9.77 -11.18
C PRO A 291 -8.57 10.39 -10.30
N GLY A 292 -8.18 11.33 -9.45
CA GLY A 292 -9.06 11.95 -8.46
C GLY A 292 -9.10 11.21 -7.11
N TRP A 293 -8.66 9.95 -7.04
CA TRP A 293 -8.57 9.20 -5.79
C TRP A 293 -7.29 9.55 -5.04
N TYR A 294 -7.35 9.52 -3.72
CA TYR A 294 -6.19 9.85 -2.86
C TYR A 294 -5.58 11.23 -3.16
N ASN A 295 -6.42 12.24 -3.46
CA ASN A 295 -5.99 13.57 -3.87
C ASN A 295 -5.13 13.59 -5.15
N SER A 296 -5.24 12.58 -5.99
CA SER A 296 -4.44 12.47 -7.22
C SER A 296 -4.87 13.42 -8.35
N GLY A 297 -5.79 14.34 -8.09
CA GLY A 297 -6.40 15.22 -9.06
C GLY A 297 -7.69 14.64 -9.66
N VAL A 298 -8.41 15.45 -10.40
CA VAL A 298 -9.62 15.03 -11.10
C VAL A 298 -9.30 14.46 -12.47
N GLU A 299 -10.24 13.69 -13.04
CA GLU A 299 -10.06 13.00 -14.33
C GLU A 299 -9.61 13.90 -15.49
N ASP A 300 -9.99 15.18 -15.48
CA ASP A 300 -9.64 16.14 -16.54
C ASP A 300 -8.30 16.85 -16.27
N ASP A 301 -7.70 16.66 -15.09
CA ASP A 301 -6.46 17.32 -14.73
C ASP A 301 -5.28 16.48 -15.20
N VAL A 302 -4.52 17.02 -16.15
CA VAL A 302 -3.33 16.38 -16.73
C VAL A 302 -2.10 16.49 -15.85
N GLU A 303 -2.06 17.50 -14.98
CA GLU A 303 -0.99 17.68 -14.01
C GLU A 303 -1.48 17.28 -12.61
N VAL A 304 -0.94 16.17 -12.13
CA VAL A 304 -1.22 15.68 -10.78
C VAL A 304 -0.04 16.04 -9.89
N GLU A 305 -0.32 16.79 -8.85
CA GLU A 305 0.68 17.11 -7.81
C GLU A 305 1.06 15.83 -7.06
N TYR A 306 2.32 15.42 -7.20
CA TYR A 306 2.86 14.23 -6.51
C TYR A 306 2.62 14.30 -4.99
N ARG A 307 2.88 15.46 -4.39
CA ARG A 307 2.74 15.69 -2.95
C ARG A 307 1.33 15.45 -2.44
N ASP A 308 0.33 15.96 -3.14
CA ASP A 308 -1.07 15.84 -2.71
C ASP A 308 -1.57 14.42 -2.87
N PHE A 309 -1.19 13.75 -3.98
CA PHE A 309 -1.47 12.33 -4.18
C PHE A 309 -0.78 11.47 -3.11
N LYS A 310 0.52 11.71 -2.85
CA LYS A 310 1.26 10.96 -1.82
C LYS A 310 0.62 11.13 -0.45
N ARG A 311 0.21 12.35 -0.08
CA ARG A 311 -0.49 12.58 1.19
C ARG A 311 -1.76 11.75 1.28
N GLY A 312 -2.62 11.77 0.26
CA GLY A 312 -3.85 10.98 0.23
C GLY A 312 -3.57 9.47 0.31
N TRP A 313 -2.53 8.99 -0.38
CA TRP A 313 -2.10 7.60 -0.32
C TRP A 313 -1.58 7.22 1.07
N ASP A 314 -0.69 8.02 1.64
CA ASP A 314 -0.11 7.80 2.96
C ASP A 314 -1.19 7.82 4.06
N GLU A 315 -2.25 8.57 3.84
CA GLU A 315 -3.40 8.60 4.75
C GLU A 315 -4.30 7.39 4.68
N ASN A 316 -4.50 6.82 3.50
CA ASN A 316 -5.52 5.80 3.29
C ASN A 316 -4.94 4.40 3.08
N ILE A 317 -3.73 4.29 2.49
CA ILE A 317 -3.13 3.00 2.09
C ILE A 317 -1.90 2.65 2.91
N LEU A 318 -1.00 3.59 3.16
CA LEU A 318 0.24 3.30 3.88
C LEU A 318 0.00 2.64 5.26
N PRO A 319 -1.02 3.01 6.07
CA PRO A 319 -1.26 2.37 7.36
C PRO A 319 -1.55 0.88 7.24
N ILE A 320 -2.29 0.44 6.21
CA ILE A 320 -2.54 -0.98 5.98
C ILE A 320 -1.34 -1.67 5.32
N ALA A 321 -0.59 -0.96 4.46
CA ALA A 321 0.61 -1.48 3.83
C ALA A 321 1.70 -1.84 4.85
N THR A 322 1.75 -1.17 6.01
CA THR A 322 2.66 -1.56 7.11
C THR A 322 2.30 -2.88 7.79
N LYS A 323 1.12 -3.44 7.52
CA LYS A 323 0.58 -4.64 8.18
C LYS A 323 0.51 -5.84 7.25
N ALA A 324 0.21 -5.62 5.95
CA ALA A 324 -0.01 -6.68 4.98
C ALA A 324 0.35 -6.20 3.57
N PRO A 325 0.61 -7.11 2.61
CA PRO A 325 0.88 -6.74 1.23
C PRO A 325 -0.35 -6.09 0.58
N VAL A 326 -0.06 -5.10 -0.27
CA VAL A 326 -1.06 -4.39 -1.06
C VAL A 326 -0.94 -4.83 -2.52
N VAL A 327 -2.09 -5.17 -3.11
CA VAL A 327 -2.21 -5.45 -4.55
C VAL A 327 -3.20 -4.45 -5.13
N VAL A 328 -2.72 -3.52 -5.96
CA VAL A 328 -3.58 -2.62 -6.72
C VAL A 328 -4.13 -3.40 -7.91
N THR A 329 -5.38 -3.81 -7.79
CA THR A 329 -6.08 -4.67 -8.73
C THR A 329 -6.82 -3.92 -9.83
N GLU A 330 -6.90 -2.59 -9.72
CA GLU A 330 -7.27 -1.68 -10.79
C GLU A 330 -6.50 -0.37 -10.68
N MET A 331 -5.88 0.06 -11.77
CA MET A 331 -5.23 1.34 -11.93
C MET A 331 -5.37 1.81 -13.37
N ASP A 332 -5.92 3.00 -13.54
CA ASP A 332 -6.10 3.53 -14.88
C ASP A 332 -4.74 3.98 -15.46
N TRP A 333 -4.43 3.46 -16.63
CA TRP A 333 -3.20 3.76 -17.37
C TRP A 333 -3.47 4.29 -18.78
N ALA A 334 -4.76 4.35 -19.16
CA ALA A 334 -5.13 4.69 -20.52
C ALA A 334 -4.66 6.09 -20.92
N PRO A 335 -4.08 6.26 -22.09
CA PRO A 335 -3.68 7.57 -22.59
C PRO A 335 -4.88 8.51 -22.77
N LYS A 336 -4.72 9.78 -22.46
CA LYS A 336 -5.76 10.82 -22.56
C LYS A 336 -6.51 10.85 -23.90
N LYS A 337 -5.84 10.51 -25.00
CA LYS A 337 -6.45 10.52 -26.34
C LYS A 337 -7.45 9.38 -26.58
N TYR A 338 -7.47 8.37 -25.76
CA TYR A 338 -8.47 7.31 -25.83
C TYR A 338 -9.69 7.73 -25.01
N GLU A 339 -10.75 8.11 -25.69
CA GLU A 339 -11.99 8.65 -25.12
C GLU A 339 -12.84 7.58 -24.39
N SER A 340 -12.26 6.63 -23.70
CA SER A 340 -13.02 5.79 -22.80
C SER A 340 -13.28 6.55 -21.49
N SER A 341 -14.29 6.13 -20.73
CA SER A 341 -14.55 6.69 -19.39
C SER A 341 -13.34 6.62 -18.45
N TRP A 342 -12.43 5.70 -18.74
CA TRP A 342 -11.21 5.44 -17.98
C TRP A 342 -9.97 6.16 -18.58
N GLY A 343 -10.09 6.70 -19.78
CA GLY A 343 -8.97 7.12 -20.61
C GLY A 343 -8.44 8.52 -20.38
N LYS A 344 -8.76 9.14 -19.27
CA LYS A 344 -8.33 10.50 -18.96
C LYS A 344 -6.99 10.56 -18.21
N ALA A 345 -6.59 9.46 -17.61
CA ALA A 345 -5.30 9.37 -16.92
C ALA A 345 -4.13 9.29 -17.91
N ILE A 346 -3.06 9.97 -17.61
CA ILE A 346 -1.85 9.97 -18.40
C ILE A 346 -0.74 9.29 -17.61
N THR A 347 -0.40 8.09 -18.02
CA THR A 347 0.67 7.30 -17.38
C THR A 347 2.06 7.65 -17.89
N GLY A 348 2.16 8.39 -18.98
CA GLY A 348 3.41 8.60 -19.68
C GLY A 348 3.73 10.05 -20.00
N VAL A 349 3.29 11.01 -19.20
CA VAL A 349 3.56 12.43 -19.44
C VAL A 349 5.05 12.72 -19.40
N ALA A 350 5.54 13.40 -20.41
CA ALA A 350 6.90 13.87 -20.46
C ALA A 350 7.21 14.78 -19.26
N GLY A 351 8.31 14.55 -18.59
CA GLY A 351 8.71 15.31 -17.40
C GLY A 351 8.21 14.75 -16.06
N GLY A 352 7.57 13.55 -16.07
CA GLY A 352 7.18 12.85 -14.83
C GLY A 352 5.99 13.47 -14.10
N LYS A 353 5.20 14.28 -14.78
CA LYS A 353 3.96 14.86 -14.27
C LYS A 353 2.78 14.09 -14.83
N GLY A 354 1.93 13.61 -14.00
CA GLY A 354 0.72 12.88 -14.39
C GLY A 354 0.42 11.75 -13.42
N PHE A 355 -0.83 11.28 -13.42
CA PHE A 355 -1.31 10.27 -12.50
C PHE A 355 -0.43 9.02 -12.47
N GLY A 356 -0.18 8.40 -13.62
CA GLY A 356 0.57 7.14 -13.69
C GLY A 356 2.03 7.27 -13.25
N ALA A 357 2.71 8.38 -13.59
CA ALA A 357 4.08 8.62 -13.16
C ALA A 357 4.17 8.77 -11.64
N ASN A 358 3.26 9.53 -11.05
CA ASN A 358 3.19 9.73 -9.60
C ASN A 358 2.78 8.44 -8.88
N PHE A 359 1.82 7.68 -9.43
CA PHE A 359 1.42 6.39 -8.91
C PHE A 359 2.60 5.41 -8.84
N MET A 360 3.35 5.24 -9.95
CA MET A 360 4.51 4.35 -9.99
C MET A 360 5.55 4.72 -8.93
N ARG A 361 5.79 6.03 -8.76
CA ARG A 361 6.71 6.53 -7.74
C ARG A 361 6.22 6.21 -6.32
N ILE A 362 4.96 6.48 -6.02
CA ILE A 362 4.35 6.21 -4.71
C ILE A 362 4.33 4.72 -4.40
N ALA A 363 4.01 3.88 -5.38
CA ALA A 363 4.03 2.43 -5.23
C ALA A 363 5.43 1.89 -4.88
N ASP A 364 6.47 2.40 -5.57
CA ASP A 364 7.86 2.03 -5.25
C ASP A 364 8.28 2.52 -3.86
N GLU A 365 7.93 3.74 -3.48
CA GLU A 365 8.24 4.31 -2.15
C GLU A 365 7.48 3.60 -1.02
N THR A 366 6.32 3.01 -1.30
CA THR A 366 5.57 2.20 -0.33
C THR A 366 6.17 0.81 -0.14
N CYS A 367 7.05 0.37 -1.03
CA CYS A 367 7.90 -0.83 -0.98
C CYS A 367 7.22 -2.17 -1.26
N ASN A 368 5.98 -2.41 -0.84
CA ASN A 368 5.29 -3.71 -0.90
C ASN A 368 4.00 -3.68 -1.74
N VAL A 369 3.96 -2.84 -2.76
CA VAL A 369 2.81 -2.68 -3.64
C VAL A 369 3.00 -3.48 -4.93
N SER A 370 2.14 -4.47 -5.13
CA SER A 370 1.92 -5.10 -6.42
C SER A 370 0.87 -4.32 -7.19
N TRP A 371 0.97 -4.22 -8.50
CA TRP A 371 -0.02 -3.46 -9.28
C TRP A 371 -0.13 -3.91 -10.73
N LEU A 372 -1.21 -3.55 -11.38
CA LEU A 372 -1.51 -3.93 -12.74
C LEU A 372 -2.03 -2.75 -13.58
N LEU A 373 -1.98 -2.95 -14.89
CA LEU A 373 -2.63 -2.10 -15.88
C LEU A 373 -4.07 -2.57 -16.08
N PHE A 374 -5.03 -1.72 -15.74
CA PHE A 374 -6.45 -2.02 -15.96
C PHE A 374 -6.91 -1.55 -17.33
N THR A 375 -7.95 -2.19 -17.89
CA THR A 375 -8.45 -2.14 -19.26
C THR A 375 -7.47 -2.64 -20.33
N GLY A 376 -6.78 -3.58 -20.00
CA GLY A 376 -5.96 -3.98 -20.73
C GLY A 376 -5.61 -4.59 -22.00
N GLY A 377 -6.04 -5.77 -22.15
CA GLY A 377 -5.65 -6.62 -23.29
C GLY A 377 -5.68 -5.94 -24.64
N GLU A 378 -6.65 -5.07 -24.92
CA GLU A 378 -6.72 -4.39 -26.21
C GLU A 378 -5.68 -3.30 -26.42
N LEU A 379 -5.45 -2.46 -25.43
CA LEU A 379 -4.43 -1.42 -25.54
C LEU A 379 -3.03 -2.03 -25.52
N LEU A 380 -2.83 -3.07 -24.73
CA LEU A 380 -1.60 -3.85 -24.74
C LEU A 380 -1.42 -4.62 -26.05
N ALA A 381 -2.49 -5.14 -26.64
CA ALA A 381 -2.46 -5.77 -27.95
C ALA A 381 -2.13 -4.77 -29.07
N LYS A 382 -2.65 -3.55 -29.00
CA LYS A 382 -2.22 -2.47 -29.93
C LYS A 382 -0.76 -2.11 -29.75
N TYR A 383 -0.26 -2.14 -28.52
CA TYR A 383 1.16 -1.96 -28.25
C TYR A 383 2.01 -3.09 -28.83
N ASN A 384 1.46 -4.32 -28.94
CA ASN A 384 2.14 -5.44 -29.57
C ASN A 384 2.45 -5.25 -31.05
N ASP A 385 1.65 -4.46 -31.77
CA ASP A 385 1.86 -4.16 -33.19
C ASP A 385 3.01 -3.13 -33.37
N ALA A 386 3.49 -2.55 -32.28
CA ALA A 386 4.62 -1.66 -32.23
C ALA A 386 5.93 -2.41 -31.97
N ALA A 387 7.06 -1.78 -32.25
CA ALA A 387 8.34 -2.29 -31.78
C ALA A 387 8.32 -2.39 -30.22
N PRO A 388 9.07 -3.35 -29.62
CA PRO A 388 9.10 -3.54 -28.18
C PRO A 388 9.49 -2.30 -27.36
N ASP A 389 10.13 -1.32 -27.98
CA ASP A 389 10.47 -0.01 -27.42
C ASP A 389 9.30 0.99 -27.43
N GLY A 390 8.14 0.59 -27.95
CA GLY A 390 6.96 1.44 -28.04
C GLY A 390 6.98 2.44 -29.19
N ASN A 391 7.66 2.16 -30.28
CA ASN A 391 7.82 3.08 -31.41
C ASN A 391 6.50 3.55 -32.02
N THR A 392 5.42 2.75 -31.95
CA THR A 392 4.09 3.14 -32.42
C THR A 392 3.57 4.40 -31.71
N PHE A 393 4.01 4.64 -30.49
CA PHE A 393 3.57 5.76 -29.66
C PHE A 393 4.56 6.94 -29.67
N LEU A 394 5.67 6.86 -30.41
CA LEU A 394 6.68 7.92 -30.45
C LEU A 394 6.16 9.25 -31.00
N THR A 395 5.14 9.21 -31.86
CA THR A 395 4.52 10.41 -32.44
C THR A 395 3.59 11.14 -31.49
N ASP A 396 3.23 10.49 -30.38
CA ASP A 396 2.38 11.04 -29.34
C ASP A 396 2.88 10.58 -27.95
N PRO A 397 3.84 11.31 -27.37
CA PRO A 397 4.43 10.96 -26.08
C PRO A 397 3.42 10.90 -24.94
N GLU A 398 2.34 11.68 -25.02
CA GLU A 398 1.28 11.70 -23.99
C GLU A 398 0.44 10.42 -23.99
N ALA A 399 0.35 9.77 -25.13
CA ALA A 399 -0.42 8.56 -25.31
C ALA A 399 0.37 7.27 -25.14
N CYS A 400 1.68 7.39 -24.97
CA CYS A 400 2.59 6.25 -25.02
C CYS A 400 2.67 5.52 -23.69
N PRO A 401 2.44 4.19 -23.61
CA PRO A 401 2.69 3.39 -22.42
C PRO A 401 4.20 3.12 -22.18
N ARG A 402 5.09 3.73 -22.93
CA ARG A 402 6.53 3.49 -22.89
C ARG A 402 7.16 3.65 -21.50
N PRO A 403 6.82 4.65 -20.68
CA PRO A 403 7.33 4.75 -19.31
C PRO A 403 6.92 3.55 -18.46
N VAL A 404 5.68 3.08 -18.60
CA VAL A 404 5.15 1.90 -17.90
C VAL A 404 5.87 0.64 -18.40
N PHE A 405 6.04 0.48 -19.71
CA PHE A 405 6.77 -0.65 -20.29
C PHE A 405 8.21 -0.73 -19.75
N ARG A 406 8.94 0.40 -19.73
CA ARG A 406 10.29 0.48 -19.17
C ARG A 406 10.31 0.14 -17.68
N LYS A 407 9.28 0.57 -16.95
CA LYS A 407 9.17 0.26 -15.53
C LYS A 407 8.98 -1.25 -15.30
N TYR A 408 8.17 -1.91 -16.11
CA TYR A 408 7.99 -3.36 -16.06
C TYR A 408 9.27 -4.13 -16.44
N LEU A 409 10.07 -3.60 -17.36
CA LEU A 409 11.40 -4.15 -17.65
C LEU A 409 12.32 -4.02 -16.42
N TYR A 410 12.32 -2.88 -15.75
CA TYR A 410 13.10 -2.65 -14.53
C TYR A 410 12.69 -3.60 -13.41
N TYR A 411 11.40 -3.80 -13.19
CA TYR A 411 10.89 -4.72 -12.16
C TYR A 411 11.31 -6.19 -12.36
N ALA A 412 11.68 -6.56 -13.58
CA ALA A 412 12.18 -7.90 -13.87
C ALA A 412 13.71 -8.03 -13.71
N THR A 413 14.41 -6.99 -13.25
CA THR A 413 15.86 -7.01 -13.05
C THR A 413 16.26 -7.58 -11.69
N GLN A 414 17.50 -8.08 -11.60
CA GLN A 414 18.10 -8.47 -10.32
C GLN A 414 18.27 -7.27 -9.39
N GLU A 415 18.60 -6.09 -9.93
CA GLU A 415 18.72 -4.84 -9.17
C GLU A 415 17.43 -4.52 -8.39
N TYR A 416 16.26 -4.63 -9.04
CA TYR A 416 14.99 -4.42 -8.36
C TYR A 416 14.72 -5.50 -7.31
N SER A 417 14.99 -6.77 -7.65
CA SER A 417 14.85 -7.86 -6.69
C SER A 417 15.73 -7.66 -5.46
N ASP A 418 16.97 -7.20 -5.65
CA ASP A 418 17.90 -6.93 -4.54
C ASP A 418 17.42 -5.74 -3.70
N LEU A 419 16.88 -4.69 -4.35
CA LEU A 419 16.32 -3.51 -3.67
C LEU A 419 15.18 -3.88 -2.74
N ILE A 420 14.15 -4.58 -3.23
CA ILE A 420 12.97 -4.90 -2.40
C ILE A 420 13.27 -5.93 -1.31
N ASN A 421 14.41 -6.62 -1.38
CA ASN A 421 14.85 -7.58 -0.38
C ASN A 421 15.83 -6.98 0.64
N GLN A 422 16.16 -5.68 0.56
CA GLN A 422 16.93 -5.00 1.61
C GLN A 422 16.14 -4.97 2.92
N PRO A 423 16.78 -5.19 4.07
CA PRO A 423 16.08 -5.25 5.36
C PRO A 423 15.35 -3.96 5.74
N ASP A 424 15.88 -2.81 5.35
CA ASP A 424 15.34 -1.46 5.62
C ASP A 424 14.34 -0.99 4.55
N HIS A 425 14.18 -1.74 3.45
CA HIS A 425 13.17 -1.46 2.43
C HIS A 425 11.79 -1.97 2.89
N VAL A 426 11.15 -1.21 3.77
CA VAL A 426 9.89 -1.56 4.44
C VAL A 426 8.91 -0.40 4.43
N PRO A 427 7.60 -0.65 4.33
CA PRO A 427 6.60 0.39 4.46
C PRO A 427 6.72 1.07 5.83
N THR A 428 6.94 2.37 5.84
CA THR A 428 7.19 3.11 7.09
C THR A 428 6.30 4.34 7.15
N ILE A 429 5.54 4.45 8.25
CA ILE A 429 4.80 5.66 8.58
C ILE A 429 5.79 6.61 9.25
N LYS A 430 6.01 7.77 8.63
CA LYS A 430 6.81 8.82 9.24
C LYS A 430 5.94 9.60 10.22
N GLU A 431 6.46 9.87 11.41
CA GLU A 431 5.81 10.79 12.33
C GLU A 431 5.82 12.19 11.75
N GLN A 432 4.66 12.82 11.76
CA GLN A 432 4.53 14.20 11.32
C GLN A 432 5.21 15.13 12.32
N PRO A 433 6.29 15.83 11.93
CA PRO A 433 6.92 16.80 12.81
C PRO A 433 6.03 18.02 13.03
N LEU A 434 6.11 18.61 14.20
CA LEU A 434 5.40 19.84 14.50
C LEU A 434 5.98 21.00 13.67
N PHE A 435 5.11 21.64 12.89
CA PHE A 435 5.41 22.85 12.12
C PHE A 435 6.58 22.76 11.12
N SER A 436 6.85 21.58 10.58
CA SER A 436 7.82 21.47 9.48
C SER A 436 7.32 22.17 8.23
N LEU A 437 8.12 23.07 7.69
CA LEU A 437 7.84 23.83 6.47
C LEU A 437 8.23 23.07 5.18
N THR A 438 8.62 21.80 5.28
CA THR A 438 8.93 21.02 4.08
C THR A 438 7.66 20.71 3.30
N PRO A 439 7.73 20.58 1.97
CA PRO A 439 6.56 20.24 1.13
C PRO A 439 5.88 18.93 1.51
N GLU A 440 6.57 18.01 2.16
CA GLU A 440 6.01 16.76 2.67
C GLU A 440 4.92 17.01 3.72
N TRP A 441 5.10 18.02 4.58
CA TRP A 441 4.25 18.26 5.75
C TRP A 441 3.43 19.53 5.69
N PHE A 442 3.90 20.56 4.99
CA PHE A 442 3.19 21.83 4.82
C PHE A 442 2.24 21.75 3.61
N ASN A 443 0.94 21.84 3.87
CA ASN A 443 -0.09 21.86 2.82
C ASN A 443 -0.49 23.31 2.48
N PRO A 444 -0.13 23.86 1.31
CA PRO A 444 -0.57 25.20 0.91
C PRO A 444 -2.04 25.28 0.51
N SER A 445 -2.71 24.13 0.37
CA SER A 445 -4.06 23.99 -0.18
C SER A 445 -5.00 23.29 0.81
N ILE A 446 -4.87 23.54 2.11
CA ILE A 446 -5.81 23.02 3.09
C ILE A 446 -7.22 23.50 2.77
N TRP A 447 -7.35 24.76 2.39
CA TRP A 447 -8.57 25.34 1.90
C TRP A 447 -8.25 26.22 0.70
N GLU A 448 -8.93 26.01 -0.41
CA GLU A 448 -8.64 26.54 -1.74
C GLU A 448 -7.23 26.19 -2.27
N LYS A 449 -7.04 26.32 -3.57
CA LYS A 449 -5.75 26.04 -4.22
C LYS A 449 -4.70 27.07 -3.83
N GLY A 450 -3.58 26.63 -3.26
CA GLY A 450 -2.44 27.46 -2.89
C GLY A 450 -1.14 26.92 -3.47
N THR A 451 -0.09 27.72 -3.36
CA THR A 451 1.28 27.34 -3.75
C THR A 451 2.24 27.69 -2.63
N PHE A 452 3.24 26.85 -2.41
CA PHE A 452 4.30 27.06 -1.42
C PHE A 452 5.67 26.71 -2.03
N ASP A 453 6.65 27.57 -1.77
CA ASP A 453 8.05 27.37 -2.12
C ASP A 453 8.88 27.37 -0.82
N GLU A 454 9.42 26.23 -0.46
CA GLU A 454 10.21 26.02 0.74
C GLU A 454 11.48 26.90 0.78
N ALA A 455 12.17 27.05 -0.35
CA ALA A 455 13.44 27.79 -0.41
C ALA A 455 13.25 29.28 -0.07
N THR A 456 12.16 29.86 -0.52
CA THR A 456 11.85 31.27 -0.28
C THR A 456 10.90 31.49 0.89
N GLY A 457 10.17 30.44 1.35
CA GLY A 457 9.07 30.54 2.29
C GLY A 457 7.80 31.18 1.69
N TYR A 458 7.76 31.34 0.36
CA TYR A 458 6.64 31.95 -0.36
C TYR A 458 5.39 31.08 -0.22
N LEU A 459 4.35 31.63 0.36
CA LEU A 459 2.99 31.06 0.41
C LEU A 459 2.01 32.01 -0.26
N LYS A 460 1.29 31.51 -1.25
CA LYS A 460 0.14 32.19 -1.85
C LYS A 460 -1.06 31.23 -1.82
N THR A 461 -2.16 31.67 -1.25
CA THR A 461 -3.42 30.93 -1.22
C THR A 461 -4.44 31.60 -2.15
N GLY A 462 -5.60 30.96 -2.35
CA GLY A 462 -6.76 31.61 -2.96
C GLY A 462 -7.33 32.75 -2.09
N GLN A 463 -8.39 33.41 -2.55
CA GLN A 463 -8.97 34.56 -1.86
C GLN A 463 -9.40 34.29 -0.41
N TRP A 464 -9.88 33.08 -0.15
CA TRP A 464 -10.30 32.59 1.16
C TRP A 464 -9.43 31.42 1.63
N GLY A 465 -8.27 31.29 1.01
CA GLY A 465 -7.42 30.14 1.15
C GLY A 465 -6.68 30.06 2.47
N PHE A 466 -6.32 28.85 2.83
CA PHE A 466 -5.62 28.51 4.04
C PHE A 466 -4.52 27.48 3.77
N GLY A 467 -3.30 27.77 4.19
CA GLY A 467 -2.15 26.85 4.08
C GLY A 467 -1.51 26.58 5.44
N GLY A 468 -1.10 25.34 5.69
CA GLY A 468 -0.55 24.97 6.99
C GLY A 468 -0.45 23.46 7.22
N TRP A 469 -0.78 23.04 8.42
CA TRP A 469 -0.67 21.65 8.89
C TRP A 469 -1.99 21.12 9.39
N GLN A 470 -2.22 19.84 9.13
CA GLN A 470 -3.35 19.07 9.65
C GLN A 470 -2.82 17.87 10.44
N TYR A 471 -3.25 17.72 11.67
CA TYR A 471 -2.84 16.63 12.57
C TYR A 471 -4.04 15.73 12.84
N LYS A 472 -4.05 14.52 12.30
CA LYS A 472 -5.23 13.61 12.38
C LYS A 472 -5.64 13.23 13.79
N GLN A 473 -4.65 13.04 14.66
CA GLN A 473 -4.87 12.65 16.06
C GLN A 473 -4.92 13.86 17.01
N GLY A 474 -4.77 15.08 16.44
CA GLY A 474 -4.47 16.25 17.22
C GLY A 474 -3.00 16.31 17.66
N ALA A 475 -2.38 17.47 17.51
CA ALA A 475 -1.03 17.71 18.02
C ALA A 475 -1.10 18.19 19.45
N ASP A 476 -0.31 17.61 20.34
CA ASP A 476 -0.18 18.05 21.72
C ASP A 476 0.90 19.14 21.85
N LEU A 477 0.46 20.37 22.04
CA LEU A 477 1.30 21.54 22.27
C LEU A 477 1.35 21.95 23.74
N SER A 478 0.66 21.24 24.64
CA SER A 478 0.48 21.63 26.06
C SER A 478 1.78 21.71 26.86
N GLY A 479 2.80 21.00 26.41
CA GLY A 479 4.15 21.05 27.01
C GLY A 479 4.94 22.34 26.73
N TRP A 480 4.39 23.24 25.89
CA TRP A 480 5.05 24.47 25.48
C TRP A 480 4.27 25.70 25.93
N LYS A 481 4.97 26.78 26.24
CA LYS A 481 4.32 28.01 26.65
C LYS A 481 3.92 28.86 25.45
N TYR A 482 4.77 28.91 24.43
CA TYR A 482 4.56 29.76 23.26
C TYR A 482 4.68 28.98 21.95
N LEU A 483 3.86 29.40 20.98
CA LEU A 483 4.08 29.16 19.56
C LEU A 483 4.54 30.48 18.94
N VAL A 484 5.68 30.46 18.28
CA VAL A 484 6.26 31.63 17.61
C VAL A 484 6.14 31.44 16.11
N VAL A 485 5.60 32.46 15.43
CA VAL A 485 5.44 32.49 13.97
C VAL A 485 6.17 33.71 13.43
N GLU A 486 7.08 33.50 12.49
CA GLU A 486 7.91 34.54 11.91
C GLU A 486 7.75 34.64 10.39
N LEU A 487 7.61 35.85 9.88
CA LEU A 487 7.66 36.16 8.45
C LEU A 487 9.01 36.80 8.11
N LYS A 488 9.49 36.56 6.88
CA LYS A 488 10.75 37.16 6.38
C LYS A 488 10.65 38.65 6.15
N GLN A 489 9.44 39.12 5.86
CA GLN A 489 9.17 40.56 5.59
C GLN A 489 7.73 40.89 5.97
N GLN A 490 7.47 42.17 6.11
CA GLN A 490 6.14 42.70 6.32
C GLN A 490 5.24 42.34 5.12
N GLN A 491 4.05 41.89 5.41
CA GLN A 491 3.07 41.52 4.40
C GLN A 491 2.39 42.76 3.79
N SER A 492 1.97 42.62 2.55
CA SER A 492 1.23 43.67 1.83
C SER A 492 -0.30 43.54 1.96
N CYS A 493 -0.78 42.47 2.58
CA CYS A 493 -2.20 42.19 2.82
C CYS A 493 -2.42 41.80 4.28
N GLY A 494 -3.68 41.74 4.73
CA GLY A 494 -4.01 41.15 6.01
C GLY A 494 -3.62 39.66 6.00
N ALA A 495 -2.93 39.20 7.04
CA ALA A 495 -2.68 37.79 7.25
C ALA A 495 -2.82 37.45 8.74
N SER A 496 -3.34 36.27 9.02
CA SER A 496 -3.45 35.77 10.37
C SER A 496 -2.91 34.34 10.46
N PHE A 497 -2.37 33.99 11.62
CA PHE A 497 -2.12 32.58 11.98
C PHE A 497 -3.32 32.09 12.79
N ARG A 498 -3.79 30.88 12.47
CA ARG A 498 -4.99 30.31 13.09
C ARG A 498 -4.72 28.92 13.63
N LEU A 499 -5.35 28.62 14.77
CA LEU A 499 -5.28 27.32 15.45
C LEU A 499 -6.69 26.79 15.70
N PHE A 500 -6.91 25.50 15.42
CA PHE A 500 -8.17 24.82 15.62
C PHE A 500 -7.95 23.61 16.53
N ASP A 501 -8.72 23.52 17.60
CA ASP A 501 -8.71 22.37 18.53
C ASP A 501 -9.81 21.34 18.25
N VAL A 502 -10.44 21.44 17.08
CA VAL A 502 -11.37 20.47 16.51
C VAL A 502 -11.07 20.32 15.02
N ASN A 503 -11.30 19.14 14.47
CA ASN A 503 -11.11 18.88 13.04
C ASN A 503 -12.31 19.37 12.21
N ASP A 504 -12.57 20.66 12.31
CA ASP A 504 -13.67 21.34 11.62
C ASP A 504 -13.30 22.79 11.30
N TYR A 505 -13.18 23.11 10.02
CA TYR A 505 -12.84 24.47 9.54
C TYR A 505 -13.90 25.53 9.84
N TRP A 506 -15.14 25.11 10.03
CA TRP A 506 -16.24 26.01 10.36
C TRP A 506 -16.29 26.35 11.84
N ASN A 507 -15.57 25.59 12.66
CA ASN A 507 -15.46 25.88 14.08
C ASN A 507 -14.54 27.09 14.28
N LYS A 508 -14.95 27.99 15.14
CA LYS A 508 -14.21 29.22 15.38
C LYS A 508 -12.79 28.96 15.89
N PRO A 509 -11.76 29.28 15.09
CA PRO A 509 -10.37 29.13 15.50
C PRO A 509 -9.96 30.25 16.50
N ALA A 510 -8.83 30.06 17.18
CA ALA A 510 -8.08 31.19 17.69
C ALA A 510 -7.34 31.86 16.53
N MET A 511 -7.47 33.17 16.41
CA MET A 511 -6.90 33.94 15.31
C MET A 511 -5.91 34.98 15.85
N PHE A 512 -4.75 35.06 15.20
CA PHE A 512 -3.67 35.94 15.58
C PHE A 512 -3.22 36.76 14.35
N ASP A 513 -3.58 38.02 14.31
CA ASP A 513 -3.26 38.90 13.19
C ASP A 513 -1.83 39.43 13.30
N PHE A 514 -1.11 39.45 12.18
CA PHE A 514 0.23 40.04 12.13
C PHE A 514 0.23 41.55 12.19
N GLY A 515 -0.89 42.21 11.79
CA GLY A 515 -0.95 43.66 11.66
C GLY A 515 0.16 44.18 10.75
N SER A 516 0.96 45.12 11.24
CA SER A 516 2.19 45.58 10.56
C SER A 516 3.45 44.85 10.99
N GLY A 517 3.30 43.82 11.83
CA GLY A 517 4.43 43.05 12.34
C GLY A 517 4.84 41.88 11.42
N THR A 518 6.00 41.32 11.70
CA THR A 518 6.53 40.11 11.05
C THR A 518 6.63 38.93 12.01
N ARG A 519 6.19 39.12 13.27
CA ARG A 519 6.35 38.10 14.30
C ARG A 519 5.14 38.03 15.22
N LEU A 520 4.68 36.83 15.49
CA LEU A 520 3.68 36.54 16.51
C LEU A 520 4.32 35.65 17.60
N VAL A 521 4.00 35.94 18.86
CA VAL A 521 4.30 35.09 20.01
C VAL A 521 2.96 34.77 20.67
N ILE A 522 2.49 33.55 20.42
CA ILE A 522 1.17 33.09 20.82
C ILE A 522 1.31 32.32 22.15
N ASP A 523 0.65 32.79 23.21
CA ASP A 523 0.58 32.08 24.47
C ASP A 523 -0.41 30.91 24.34
N LEU A 524 0.11 29.69 24.30
CA LEU A 524 -0.64 28.47 24.07
C LEU A 524 -1.66 28.16 25.18
N HIS A 525 -1.43 28.66 26.39
CA HIS A 525 -2.33 28.45 27.52
C HIS A 525 -3.44 29.50 27.64
N ASN A 526 -3.38 30.57 26.81
CA ASN A 526 -4.32 31.66 26.79
C ASN A 526 -4.98 31.88 25.42
N MET A 527 -4.98 30.87 24.54
CA MET A 527 -5.61 30.96 23.22
C MET A 527 -7.13 31.04 23.36
N LYS A 528 -7.72 32.10 22.83
CA LYS A 528 -9.19 32.26 22.79
C LYS A 528 -9.66 32.48 21.37
N ASN A 529 -10.79 31.87 21.04
CA ASN A 529 -11.47 32.17 19.80
C ASN A 529 -12.35 33.45 19.90
N GLU A 530 -12.94 33.87 18.80
CA GLU A 530 -13.82 35.03 18.75
C GLU A 530 -15.03 34.96 19.69
N ALA A 531 -15.47 33.76 20.06
CA ALA A 531 -16.54 33.54 21.01
C ALA A 531 -16.07 33.56 22.48
N GLY A 532 -14.78 33.81 22.72
CA GLY A 532 -14.17 33.81 24.06
C GLY A 532 -13.89 32.42 24.66
N ARG A 533 -14.12 31.32 23.91
CA ARG A 533 -13.78 29.99 24.33
C ARG A 533 -12.26 29.79 24.28
N THR A 534 -11.67 29.27 25.34
CA THR A 534 -10.26 28.87 25.38
C THR A 534 -10.09 27.58 24.60
N LEU A 535 -9.10 27.54 23.69
CA LEU A 535 -8.72 26.32 22.96
C LEU A 535 -7.92 25.39 23.86
N ASP A 536 -8.04 24.09 23.59
CA ASP A 536 -7.25 23.06 24.22
C ASP A 536 -5.91 22.86 23.48
N PRO A 537 -4.77 23.26 24.07
CA PRO A 537 -3.47 23.10 23.42
C PRO A 537 -3.03 21.65 23.28
N SER A 538 -3.64 20.71 23.98
CA SER A 538 -3.31 19.27 23.88
C SER A 538 -3.94 18.61 22.65
N HIS A 539 -4.83 19.30 21.93
CA HIS A 539 -5.56 18.75 20.80
C HIS A 539 -5.66 19.75 19.64
N ILE A 540 -4.54 20.16 19.06
CA ILE A 540 -4.53 21.05 17.89
C ILE A 540 -4.60 20.20 16.61
N TYR A 541 -5.73 20.24 15.93
CA TYR A 541 -5.95 19.48 14.68
C TYR A 541 -5.50 20.22 13.43
N ILE A 542 -5.62 21.56 13.43
CA ILE A 542 -5.28 22.38 12.28
C ILE A 542 -4.53 23.63 12.77
N ALA A 543 -3.43 23.95 12.11
CA ALA A 543 -2.67 25.17 12.33
C ALA A 543 -2.18 25.73 10.99
N GLY A 544 -2.19 27.06 10.81
CA GLY A 544 -1.66 27.63 9.58
C GLY A 544 -2.01 29.08 9.33
N PHE A 545 -1.78 29.49 8.10
CA PHE A 545 -1.86 30.87 7.62
C PHE A 545 -3.11 31.07 6.77
N TRP A 546 -3.87 32.09 7.13
CA TRP A 546 -4.90 32.64 6.27
C TRP A 546 -4.40 33.97 5.72
N THR A 547 -4.36 34.08 4.38
CA THR A 547 -3.96 35.32 3.72
C THR A 547 -5.18 36.05 3.19
N HIS A 548 -5.27 37.35 3.48
CA HIS A 548 -6.38 38.17 3.00
C HIS A 548 -6.19 38.52 1.52
N GLY A 549 -7.08 37.99 0.69
CA GLY A 549 -6.93 38.14 -0.75
C GLY A 549 -5.76 37.27 -1.28
N SER A 550 -5.46 37.36 -2.54
CA SER A 550 -4.46 36.56 -3.21
C SER A 550 -3.01 37.04 -3.07
N SER A 551 -2.71 37.89 -2.06
CA SER A 551 -1.35 38.40 -1.85
C SER A 551 -0.48 37.38 -1.12
N PRO A 552 0.76 37.15 -1.57
CA PRO A 552 1.63 36.20 -0.92
C PRO A 552 2.20 36.71 0.39
N ILE A 553 2.53 35.77 1.28
CA ILE A 553 3.37 36.01 2.46
C ILE A 553 4.68 35.20 2.32
N TYR A 554 5.69 35.59 3.08
CA TYR A 554 6.99 34.91 3.10
C TYR A 554 7.26 34.39 4.49
N ILE A 555 7.02 33.10 4.72
CA ILE A 555 7.21 32.45 6.00
C ILE A 555 8.71 32.29 6.24
N LYS A 556 9.16 32.69 7.42
CA LYS A 556 10.53 32.47 7.87
C LYS A 556 10.62 31.20 8.70
N ASP A 557 9.79 31.10 9.76
CA ASP A 557 9.82 29.98 10.68
C ASP A 557 8.52 29.88 11.49
N VAL A 558 8.21 28.67 11.98
CA VAL A 558 7.16 28.39 12.95
C VAL A 558 7.70 27.37 13.95
N PHE A 559 7.78 27.74 15.22
CA PHE A 559 8.41 26.91 16.23
C PHE A 559 7.78 27.06 17.62
N LEU A 560 8.00 26.07 18.46
CA LEU A 560 7.56 26.05 19.85
C LEU A 560 8.67 26.54 20.78
N SER A 561 8.30 27.29 21.81
CA SER A 561 9.26 27.89 22.74
C SER A 561 8.66 28.03 24.13
N ASN A 562 9.51 28.00 25.17
CA ASN A 562 9.10 28.27 26.55
C ASN A 562 9.44 29.71 27.00
N ASP A 563 10.24 30.43 26.23
CA ASP A 563 10.68 31.80 26.51
C ASP A 563 10.32 32.79 25.39
N GLY A 564 9.72 32.32 24.30
CA GLY A 564 9.40 33.14 23.12
C GLY A 564 10.59 33.38 22.20
N VAL A 565 11.72 32.73 22.44
CA VAL A 565 12.92 32.78 21.60
C VAL A 565 13.07 31.46 20.83
N ASN A 566 13.61 31.49 19.61
CA ASN A 566 13.82 30.29 18.81
C ASN A 566 14.84 29.36 19.47
N PRO A 567 14.43 28.15 19.92
CA PRO A 567 15.36 27.23 20.58
C PRO A 567 16.40 26.63 19.60
N THR A 568 16.20 26.78 18.28
CA THR A 568 17.17 26.36 17.26
C THR A 568 18.15 27.48 16.87
N GLY A 569 17.95 28.69 17.42
CA GLY A 569 18.91 29.78 17.25
C GLY A 569 20.31 29.39 17.76
N ILE A 570 21.35 29.88 17.10
CA ILE A 570 22.71 29.74 17.57
C ILE A 570 22.79 30.57 18.85
N PHE A 571 22.74 29.93 20.02
CA PHE A 571 23.01 30.61 21.28
C PHE A 571 24.51 30.82 21.38
N GLU A 572 24.95 32.07 21.42
CA GLU A 572 26.25 32.37 22.08
C GLU A 572 26.05 32.06 23.57
N TYR A 573 26.73 31.05 24.06
CA TYR A 573 26.63 30.62 25.43
C TYR A 573 27.29 31.65 26.33
N GLU A 574 26.52 32.55 26.94
CA GLU A 574 26.95 33.27 28.12
C GLU A 574 26.85 32.33 29.33
N ASN A 575 27.93 32.17 30.08
CA ASN A 575 28.05 31.32 31.25
C ASN A 575 26.95 31.61 32.28
N GLY A 576 25.78 30.98 32.11
CA GLY A 576 24.73 30.94 33.13
C GLY A 576 25.09 29.92 34.20
N ASN A 577 24.91 30.26 35.47
CA ASN A 577 25.16 29.44 36.63
C ASN A 577 24.31 28.19 36.67
N PHE A 578 24.73 27.13 35.99
CA PHE A 578 24.18 25.78 36.14
C PHE A 578 25.26 24.88 36.73
N GLU A 579 24.94 24.13 37.77
CA GLU A 579 25.82 23.07 38.25
C GLU A 579 25.79 21.92 37.24
N GLU A 580 26.73 21.92 36.33
CA GLU A 580 26.91 20.94 35.29
C GLU A 580 27.71 19.75 35.82
N ILE A 581 27.19 18.51 35.63
CA ILE A 581 27.93 17.28 35.96
C ILE A 581 28.75 16.80 34.77
N THR A 582 28.14 16.77 33.57
CA THR A 582 28.82 16.27 32.37
C THR A 582 28.40 17.06 31.13
N ARG A 583 29.38 17.22 30.23
CA ARG A 583 29.18 17.80 28.90
C ARG A 583 29.76 16.86 27.86
N GLU A 584 28.92 16.49 26.89
CA GLU A 584 29.28 15.64 25.76
C GLU A 584 29.10 16.43 24.45
N TYR A 585 30.01 16.22 23.51
CA TYR A 585 30.01 16.91 22.23
C TYR A 585 29.71 15.90 21.11
N TYR A 586 28.94 16.31 20.10
CA TYR A 586 28.63 15.51 18.93
C TYR A 586 28.70 16.37 17.66
N SER A 587 29.13 15.78 16.57
CA SER A 587 29.00 16.36 15.23
C SER A 587 27.53 16.36 14.77
N LEU A 588 27.23 17.03 13.66
CA LEU A 588 25.85 17.11 13.14
C LEU A 588 25.30 15.77 12.65
N ASP A 589 26.17 14.83 12.32
CA ASP A 589 25.80 13.45 11.97
C ASP A 589 25.59 12.53 13.20
N GLY A 590 25.70 13.08 14.41
CA GLY A 590 25.52 12.35 15.67
C GLY A 590 26.75 11.61 16.19
N SER A 591 27.90 11.71 15.53
CA SER A 591 29.17 11.11 16.01
C SER A 591 29.69 11.84 17.25
N LYS A 592 30.04 11.08 18.31
CA LYS A 592 30.58 11.66 19.54
C LYS A 592 31.98 12.23 19.32
N LEU A 593 32.19 13.43 19.81
CA LEU A 593 33.46 14.16 19.72
C LEU A 593 34.15 14.24 21.11
N ASP A 594 35.45 14.10 21.14
CA ASP A 594 36.26 14.25 22.38
C ASP A 594 36.31 15.72 22.85
N ARG A 595 36.15 16.65 21.94
CA ARG A 595 36.15 18.11 22.19
C ARG A 595 35.32 18.81 21.09
N PRO A 596 34.83 20.03 21.36
CA PRO A 596 34.13 20.79 20.32
C PRO A 596 35.03 21.08 19.13
N GLN A 597 34.47 21.01 17.93
CA GLN A 597 35.12 21.36 16.68
C GLN A 597 34.70 22.76 16.22
N PRO A 598 35.51 23.44 15.41
CA PRO A 598 35.10 24.68 14.76
C PRO A 598 33.80 24.50 13.96
N GLY A 599 32.89 25.44 14.09
CA GLY A 599 31.57 25.37 13.47
C GLY A 599 30.49 24.80 14.40
N LEU A 600 29.42 24.30 13.85
CA LEU A 600 28.20 23.86 14.58
C LEU A 600 28.40 22.47 15.20
N ASN A 601 28.22 22.37 16.52
CA ASN A 601 28.25 21.11 17.27
C ASN A 601 26.95 20.91 18.02
N ILE A 602 26.60 19.64 18.29
CA ILE A 602 25.56 19.27 19.23
C ILE A 602 26.22 19.07 20.60
N VAL A 603 25.75 19.77 21.61
CA VAL A 603 26.26 19.68 22.99
C VAL A 603 25.17 19.13 23.88
N LYS A 604 25.44 18.00 24.53
CA LYS A 604 24.55 17.37 25.51
C LYS A 604 25.09 17.67 26.91
N VAL A 605 24.32 18.36 27.73
CA VAL A 605 24.64 18.71 29.11
C VAL A 605 23.73 17.91 30.04
N THR A 606 24.33 17.27 31.05
CA THR A 606 23.59 16.60 32.13
C THR A 606 23.80 17.38 33.43
N GLU A 607 22.71 17.82 34.04
CA GLU A 607 22.65 18.55 35.28
C GLU A 607 22.76 17.60 36.51
N ASN A 608 23.06 18.13 37.68
CA ASN A 608 23.14 17.37 38.95
C ASN A 608 21.83 16.69 39.37
N ASN A 609 20.70 17.14 38.86
CA ASN A 609 19.36 16.53 39.06
C ASN A 609 19.06 15.37 38.07
N GLY A 610 20.03 14.99 37.23
CA GLY A 610 19.89 13.96 36.20
C GLY A 610 19.19 14.43 34.94
N LYS A 611 18.74 15.67 34.85
CA LYS A 611 18.08 16.22 33.67
C LYS A 611 19.12 16.45 32.55
N THR A 612 18.79 16.02 31.36
CA THR A 612 19.64 16.19 30.17
C THR A 612 19.08 17.27 29.28
N ARG A 613 19.93 18.17 28.80
CA ARG A 613 19.61 19.18 27.79
C ARG A 613 20.51 19.02 26.57
N ILE A 614 20.00 19.29 25.39
CA ILE A 614 20.74 19.22 24.13
C ILE A 614 20.73 20.59 23.47
N PHE A 615 21.90 21.08 23.10
CA PHE A 615 22.08 22.39 22.47
C PHE A 615 22.83 22.23 21.14
N LYS A 616 22.54 23.09 20.17
CA LYS A 616 23.42 23.31 19.01
C LYS A 616 24.26 24.53 19.30
N VAL A 617 25.58 24.38 19.33
CA VAL A 617 26.52 25.44 19.68
C VAL A 617 27.54 25.63 18.57
N CYS A 618 27.72 26.87 18.12
CA CYS A 618 28.75 27.20 17.14
C CYS A 618 30.01 27.66 17.88
N TYR A 619 31.10 26.89 17.74
CA TYR A 619 32.39 27.26 18.26
C TYR A 619 33.17 28.03 17.18
N LYS A 620 33.53 29.30 17.50
CA LYS A 620 34.49 30.07 16.71
C LYS A 620 35.88 29.72 17.21
N ILE A 621 36.84 29.55 16.32
CA ILE A 621 38.26 29.42 16.62
C ILE A 621 38.82 30.78 16.91
#